data_6958803a9283d4db25532bbcd6f6a4fc
#
_entry.id   6958803a9283d4db25532bbcd6f6a4fc
#
_cell.length_a   1.000
_cell.length_b   1.000
_cell.length_c   1.000
_cell.angle_alpha   90.00
_cell.angle_beta   90.00
_cell.angle_gamma   90.00
#
_symmetry.space_group_name_H-M   'P 1'
#
loop_
_entity.id
_entity.type
_entity.pdbx_description
1 polymer ?
#
loop_
_entity_poly.entity_id
_entity_poly.type
_entity_poly.pdbx_seq_one_letter_code
_entity_poly.pdbx_strand_id
1 'polypeptide(L)'
;MSVNNIHPSRPAPLSNPGPGDLAREGVTAGVDWASTEHAVAVVDQQGVELRRATVPHTKAGLSQLVGMLDRAGVREIGIERGDGPMVDALLEAGFVVFVIAPNQVRNLRRRYGAAGNKDDHFDAYVLADTVRTDRHRLTPLAPDTPPTVTLRMSVRARQDLVAARVAMGNQLRAHLAIVLPGAIGLFRDIDSAITLAFLTRFPTQAKVNWLTPRRLENWLRSQRYPNPRRAELLHAHLAGAARGTTDPQADTRAHITAALVAGLQSLRTQIAALEDDIGQQLLVHPDAQIFTSLPKAGTMRAARLLAEIGDCRSRFPTPQALTSLAGATPSTRQSGKVTVVGFRWAVDKQLRGAVMDFAGDSHHANPWAADLYWKARHRGKDHSHATRILARAWLLVIWRCWQDHEAYDPARHRAYQTLQNTVA
;
A
#
# COMPACT_ATOMS: atom_id res chain seq x y z
N MET A 1 -51.86 -23.67 0.62
CA MET A 1 -50.69 -24.02 1.45
C MET A 1 -49.63 -22.95 1.20
N SER A 2 -49.57 -21.96 2.10
CA SER A 2 -48.68 -20.81 2.00
C SER A 2 -47.36 -21.17 2.65
N VAL A 3 -46.27 -21.04 1.91
CA VAL A 3 -44.91 -21.23 2.41
C VAL A 3 -44.42 -19.88 2.95
N ASN A 4 -44.27 -19.77 4.28
CA ASN A 4 -43.71 -18.63 4.95
C ASN A 4 -42.19 -18.59 4.70
N ASN A 5 -41.74 -17.59 3.94
CA ASN A 5 -40.33 -17.20 3.84
C ASN A 5 -39.93 -16.44 5.12
N ILE A 6 -39.23 -17.11 6.00
CA ILE A 6 -38.54 -16.45 7.13
C ILE A 6 -37.20 -15.92 6.61
N HIS A 7 -37.12 -14.62 6.32
CA HIS A 7 -35.86 -13.94 6.15
C HIS A 7 -35.15 -13.81 7.54
N PRO A 8 -33.88 -14.19 7.66
CA PRO A 8 -33.15 -13.88 8.87
C PRO A 8 -32.98 -12.36 8.97
N SER A 9 -33.50 -11.79 10.04
CA SER A 9 -33.36 -10.39 10.38
C SER A 9 -31.87 -10.04 10.51
N ARG A 10 -31.44 -9.05 9.72
CA ARG A 10 -30.12 -8.43 9.78
C ARG A 10 -29.92 -7.90 11.21
N PRO A 11 -28.79 -8.21 11.89
CA PRO A 11 -28.49 -7.56 13.17
C PRO A 11 -28.38 -6.06 12.94
N ALA A 12 -29.00 -5.30 13.81
CA ALA A 12 -28.92 -3.83 13.80
C ALA A 12 -27.45 -3.40 13.92
N PRO A 13 -27.03 -2.32 13.23
CA PRO A 13 -25.67 -1.80 13.40
C PRO A 13 -25.52 -1.39 14.88
N LEU A 14 -24.51 -1.96 15.53
CA LEU A 14 -24.13 -1.57 16.88
C LEU A 14 -23.84 -0.07 16.86
N SER A 15 -24.65 0.71 17.57
CA SER A 15 -24.39 2.13 17.79
C SER A 15 -23.00 2.26 18.43
N ASN A 16 -22.11 3.03 17.80
CA ASN A 16 -20.82 3.37 18.38
C ASN A 16 -21.10 3.96 19.79
N PRO A 17 -20.56 3.36 20.86
CA PRO A 17 -20.70 3.95 22.18
C PRO A 17 -20.05 5.34 22.16
N GLY A 18 -20.79 6.35 22.64
CA GLY A 18 -20.28 7.71 22.77
C GLY A 18 -19.10 7.79 23.74
N PRO A 19 -18.27 8.83 23.69
CA PRO A 19 -17.06 8.94 24.51
C PRO A 19 -17.31 8.90 26.05
N GLY A 20 -18.55 8.97 26.48
CA GLY A 20 -18.93 8.90 27.90
C GLY A 20 -19.30 7.53 28.46
N ASP A 21 -19.65 6.56 27.60
CA ASP A 21 -20.18 5.25 28.04
C ASP A 21 -19.10 4.20 28.35
N LEU A 22 -17.87 4.41 27.86
CA LEU A 22 -16.76 3.45 27.98
C LEU A 22 -15.92 3.62 29.26
N ALA A 23 -16.29 4.55 30.16
CA ALA A 23 -15.44 5.00 31.28
C ALA A 23 -15.68 4.22 32.61
N ARG A 24 -16.41 3.11 32.66
CA ARG A 24 -16.90 2.59 33.93
C ARG A 24 -16.34 1.25 34.44
N GLU A 25 -15.50 0.54 33.67
CA GLU A 25 -14.87 -0.68 34.19
C GLU A 25 -13.39 -0.72 33.81
N GLY A 26 -12.55 -0.34 34.72
CA GLY A 26 -11.16 0.04 34.55
C GLY A 26 -10.13 -1.08 34.39
N VAL A 27 -10.52 -2.23 33.84
CA VAL A 27 -9.57 -3.30 33.50
C VAL A 27 -9.23 -3.26 32.02
N THR A 28 -7.93 -3.15 31.72
CA THR A 28 -7.44 -3.12 30.33
C THR A 28 -6.46 -4.25 30.07
N ALA A 29 -6.30 -4.64 28.80
CA ALA A 29 -5.32 -5.64 28.42
C ALA A 29 -4.38 -5.12 27.33
N GLY A 30 -3.23 -5.74 27.25
CA GLY A 30 -2.30 -5.59 26.13
C GLY A 30 -1.91 -6.96 25.58
N VAL A 31 -1.78 -7.03 24.27
CA VAL A 31 -1.36 -8.25 23.58
C VAL A 31 -0.20 -7.92 22.66
N ASP A 32 0.96 -8.50 22.96
CA ASP A 32 2.11 -8.46 22.05
C ASP A 32 2.06 -9.66 21.12
N TRP A 33 2.00 -9.35 19.83
CA TRP A 33 1.81 -10.33 18.77
C TRP A 33 3.12 -10.96 18.31
N ALA A 34 3.15 -12.30 18.27
CA ALA A 34 4.20 -13.05 17.60
C ALA A 34 3.61 -14.17 16.73
N SER A 35 4.44 -14.75 15.84
CA SER A 35 3.98 -15.73 14.83
C SER A 35 3.57 -17.08 15.42
N THR A 36 4.08 -17.44 16.59
CA THR A 36 3.85 -18.74 17.24
C THR A 36 3.01 -18.63 18.50
N GLU A 37 3.19 -17.56 19.27
CA GLU A 37 2.50 -17.37 20.54
C GLU A 37 2.40 -15.87 20.83
N HIS A 38 1.46 -15.47 21.68
CA HIS A 38 1.19 -14.10 22.06
C HIS A 38 1.38 -13.91 23.54
N ALA A 39 2.12 -12.86 23.92
CA ALA A 39 2.19 -12.44 25.31
C ALA A 39 1.00 -11.54 25.64
N VAL A 40 0.38 -11.78 26.79
CA VAL A 40 -0.82 -11.08 27.26
C VAL A 40 -0.60 -10.57 28.67
N ALA A 41 -0.96 -9.32 28.91
CA ALA A 41 -1.02 -8.71 30.23
C ALA A 41 -2.40 -8.08 30.45
N VAL A 42 -2.94 -8.24 31.65
CA VAL A 42 -4.19 -7.60 32.09
C VAL A 42 -3.87 -6.75 33.31
N VAL A 43 -4.26 -5.48 33.28
CA VAL A 43 -4.01 -4.53 34.38
C VAL A 43 -5.30 -3.93 34.90
N ASP A 44 -5.31 -3.62 36.19
CA ASP A 44 -6.43 -2.94 36.87
C ASP A 44 -6.37 -1.41 36.67
N GLN A 45 -7.29 -0.69 37.29
CA GLN A 45 -7.37 0.77 37.29
C GLN A 45 -6.12 1.46 37.84
N GLN A 46 -5.40 0.82 38.73
CA GLN A 46 -4.18 1.33 39.39
C GLN A 46 -2.93 1.00 38.58
N GLY A 47 -3.02 0.15 37.54
CA GLY A 47 -1.92 -0.31 36.73
C GLY A 47 -1.20 -1.53 37.30
N VAL A 48 -1.83 -2.20 38.31
CA VAL A 48 -1.32 -3.46 38.86
C VAL A 48 -1.64 -4.58 37.90
N GLU A 49 -0.65 -5.40 37.58
CA GLU A 49 -0.81 -6.55 36.71
C GLU A 49 -1.62 -7.65 37.41
N LEU A 50 -2.86 -7.85 36.97
CA LEU A 50 -3.77 -8.86 37.48
C LEU A 50 -3.49 -10.24 36.89
N ARG A 51 -3.03 -10.28 35.64
CA ARG A 51 -2.77 -11.52 34.92
C ARG A 51 -1.73 -11.35 33.85
N ARG A 52 -0.88 -12.38 33.75
CA ARG A 52 0.11 -12.57 32.69
C ARG A 52 -0.10 -13.94 32.07
N ALA A 53 -0.07 -14.05 30.76
CA ALA A 53 -0.23 -15.30 30.04
C ALA A 53 0.51 -15.31 28.70
N THR A 54 0.85 -16.51 28.24
CA THR A 54 1.26 -16.76 26.86
C THR A 54 0.21 -17.64 26.21
N VAL A 55 -0.21 -17.28 25.01
CA VAL A 55 -1.29 -17.94 24.29
C VAL A 55 -0.79 -18.35 22.89
N PRO A 56 -0.91 -19.63 22.48
CA PRO A 56 -0.43 -20.07 21.18
C PRO A 56 -1.27 -19.47 20.04
N HIS A 57 -0.60 -19.20 18.90
CA HIS A 57 -1.26 -18.71 17.67
C HIS A 57 -1.99 -19.86 16.95
N THR A 58 -3.03 -20.40 17.59
CA THR A 58 -3.90 -21.46 17.08
C THR A 58 -5.35 -21.10 17.33
N LYS A 59 -6.29 -21.74 16.62
CA LYS A 59 -7.73 -21.56 16.85
C LYS A 59 -8.11 -21.73 18.32
N ALA A 60 -7.60 -22.79 18.97
CA ALA A 60 -7.85 -23.05 20.38
C ALA A 60 -7.24 -21.97 21.29
N GLY A 61 -6.01 -21.53 20.98
CA GLY A 61 -5.35 -20.45 21.71
C GLY A 61 -6.09 -19.11 21.60
N LEU A 62 -6.55 -18.74 20.41
CA LEU A 62 -7.35 -17.51 20.21
C LEU A 62 -8.68 -17.59 20.98
N SER A 63 -9.37 -18.74 20.97
CA SER A 63 -10.57 -18.95 21.79
C SER A 63 -10.27 -18.87 23.30
N GLN A 64 -9.12 -19.39 23.73
CA GLN A 64 -8.65 -19.29 25.12
C GLN A 64 -8.37 -17.83 25.50
N LEU A 65 -7.73 -17.05 24.61
CA LEU A 65 -7.47 -15.62 24.80
C LEU A 65 -8.78 -14.86 25.03
N VAL A 66 -9.73 -14.98 24.09
CA VAL A 66 -11.04 -14.34 24.17
C VAL A 66 -11.74 -14.68 25.50
N GLY A 67 -11.85 -15.96 25.83
CA GLY A 67 -12.50 -16.40 27.10
C GLY A 67 -11.75 -15.96 28.34
N MET A 68 -10.42 -15.80 28.29
CA MET A 68 -9.62 -15.29 29.40
C MET A 68 -9.87 -13.79 29.63
N LEU A 69 -9.89 -13.01 28.57
CA LEU A 69 -10.12 -11.56 28.62
C LEU A 69 -11.56 -11.24 29.07
N ASP A 70 -12.53 -11.98 28.54
CA ASP A 70 -13.94 -11.81 28.95
C ASP A 70 -14.16 -12.11 30.44
N ARG A 71 -13.61 -13.23 30.95
CA ARG A 71 -13.67 -13.57 32.39
C ARG A 71 -12.94 -12.57 33.27
N ALA A 72 -11.94 -11.87 32.76
CA ALA A 72 -11.23 -10.80 33.47
C ALA A 72 -11.98 -9.46 33.47
N GLY A 73 -13.13 -9.37 32.80
CA GLY A 73 -13.89 -8.13 32.65
C GLY A 73 -13.25 -7.11 31.69
N VAL A 74 -12.28 -7.52 30.87
CA VAL A 74 -11.63 -6.64 29.90
C VAL A 74 -12.64 -6.21 28.83
N ARG A 75 -12.62 -4.95 28.46
CA ARG A 75 -13.36 -4.41 27.31
C ARG A 75 -12.43 -3.75 26.30
N GLU A 76 -11.28 -3.27 26.73
CA GLU A 76 -10.35 -2.45 25.95
C GLU A 76 -8.97 -3.09 25.89
N ILE A 77 -8.41 -3.21 24.69
CA ILE A 77 -7.18 -3.96 24.43
C ILE A 77 -6.22 -3.13 23.59
N GLY A 78 -4.97 -3.02 24.06
CA GLY A 78 -3.87 -2.45 23.29
C GLY A 78 -3.10 -3.51 22.51
N ILE A 79 -2.75 -3.23 21.25
CA ILE A 79 -2.02 -4.13 20.36
C ILE A 79 -1.10 -3.36 19.44
N GLU A 80 0.03 -3.96 19.00
CA GLU A 80 0.96 -3.28 18.06
C GLU A 80 0.50 -3.31 16.59
N ARG A 81 -0.28 -4.33 16.20
CA ARG A 81 -0.76 -4.54 14.83
C ARG A 81 -2.27 -4.57 14.78
N GLY A 82 -2.84 -3.91 13.79
CA GLY A 82 -4.30 -3.83 13.60
C GLY A 82 -4.85 -4.83 12.55
N ASP A 83 -4.14 -5.93 12.29
CA ASP A 83 -4.50 -6.91 11.27
C ASP A 83 -4.17 -8.34 11.73
N GLY A 84 -4.85 -9.31 11.11
CA GLY A 84 -4.59 -10.73 11.30
C GLY A 84 -5.59 -11.44 12.20
N PRO A 85 -5.55 -12.80 12.26
CA PRO A 85 -6.59 -13.64 12.87
C PRO A 85 -6.87 -13.34 14.34
N MET A 86 -5.87 -12.84 15.08
CA MET A 86 -6.05 -12.46 16.46
C MET A 86 -6.89 -11.19 16.59
N VAL A 87 -6.63 -10.18 15.77
CA VAL A 87 -7.41 -8.93 15.75
C VAL A 87 -8.85 -9.22 15.36
N ASP A 88 -9.04 -10.04 14.33
CA ASP A 88 -10.36 -10.47 13.87
C ASP A 88 -11.12 -11.15 15.01
N ALA A 89 -10.50 -12.10 15.71
CA ALA A 89 -11.12 -12.80 16.84
C ALA A 89 -11.49 -11.86 18.01
N LEU A 90 -10.66 -10.86 18.29
CA LEU A 90 -10.95 -9.86 19.33
C LEU A 90 -12.11 -8.94 18.93
N LEU A 91 -12.15 -8.47 17.68
CA LEU A 91 -13.23 -7.63 17.17
C LEU A 91 -14.56 -8.40 17.07
N GLU A 92 -14.54 -9.65 16.61
CA GLU A 92 -15.71 -10.54 16.55
C GLU A 92 -16.28 -10.81 17.95
N ALA A 93 -15.41 -10.90 18.96
CA ALA A 93 -15.81 -11.05 20.36
C ALA A 93 -16.32 -9.75 21.00
N GLY A 94 -16.31 -8.62 20.28
CA GLY A 94 -16.84 -7.34 20.74
C GLY A 94 -15.88 -6.51 21.59
N PHE A 95 -14.59 -6.83 21.61
CA PHE A 95 -13.59 -6.01 22.30
C PHE A 95 -13.28 -4.73 21.52
N VAL A 96 -13.00 -3.66 22.25
CA VAL A 96 -12.48 -2.41 21.68
C VAL A 96 -10.97 -2.51 21.59
N VAL A 97 -10.45 -2.53 20.37
CA VAL A 97 -9.01 -2.70 20.09
C VAL A 97 -8.38 -1.36 19.76
N PHE A 98 -7.25 -1.04 20.41
CA PHE A 98 -6.45 0.15 20.13
C PHE A 98 -5.10 -0.26 19.55
N VAL A 99 -4.77 0.26 18.36
CA VAL A 99 -3.48 -0.01 17.72
C VAL A 99 -2.46 1.03 18.16
N ILE A 100 -1.39 0.58 18.80
CA ILE A 100 -0.30 1.40 19.31
C ILE A 100 0.95 1.07 18.52
N ALA A 101 1.45 2.03 17.73
CA ALA A 101 2.55 1.77 16.81
C ALA A 101 3.83 1.32 17.56
N PRO A 102 4.65 0.39 16.99
CA PRO A 102 5.87 -0.14 17.64
C PRO A 102 6.85 0.94 18.11
N ASN A 103 6.93 2.06 17.40
CA ASN A 103 7.75 3.20 17.81
C ASN A 103 7.20 3.90 19.07
N GLN A 104 5.89 3.90 19.26
CA GLN A 104 5.26 4.45 20.46
C GLN A 104 5.52 3.52 21.65
N VAL A 105 5.30 2.21 21.49
CA VAL A 105 5.59 1.20 22.53
C VAL A 105 7.06 1.30 22.97
N ARG A 106 8.01 1.35 22.03
CA ARG A 106 9.43 1.53 22.34
C ARG A 106 9.72 2.80 23.14
N ASN A 107 9.05 3.91 22.85
CA ASN A 107 9.21 5.17 23.59
C ASN A 107 8.53 5.09 24.97
N LEU A 108 7.39 4.43 25.07
CA LEU A 108 6.63 4.26 26.31
C LEU A 108 7.35 3.34 27.31
N ARG A 109 8.11 2.32 26.86
CA ARG A 109 8.94 1.49 27.73
C ARG A 109 9.86 2.33 28.63
N ARG A 110 10.40 3.45 28.13
CA ARG A 110 11.28 4.34 28.90
C ARG A 110 10.58 5.00 30.10
N ARG A 111 9.26 5.02 30.14
CA ARG A 111 8.44 5.50 31.28
C ARG A 111 8.62 4.61 32.52
N TYR A 112 8.90 3.32 32.31
CA TYR A 112 8.96 2.31 33.37
C TYR A 112 10.39 1.92 33.80
N GLY A 113 11.42 2.45 33.14
CA GLY A 113 12.80 2.22 33.51
C GLY A 113 13.79 2.39 32.38
N ALA A 114 15.08 2.55 32.72
CA ALA A 114 16.16 2.77 31.76
C ALA A 114 16.88 1.48 31.32
N ALA A 115 16.52 0.31 31.87
CA ALA A 115 17.28 -0.94 31.73
C ALA A 115 17.30 -1.55 30.34
N GLY A 116 16.44 -1.11 29.42
CA GLY A 116 16.48 -1.49 27.99
C GLY A 116 16.20 -2.97 27.67
N ASN A 117 15.83 -3.77 28.65
CA ASN A 117 15.49 -5.18 28.44
C ASN A 117 14.24 -5.29 27.55
N LYS A 118 14.32 -6.13 26.52
CA LYS A 118 13.17 -6.51 25.70
C LYS A 118 12.58 -7.79 26.28
N ASP A 119 11.32 -7.71 26.74
CA ASP A 119 10.53 -8.84 27.18
C ASP A 119 9.12 -8.66 26.58
N ASP A 120 8.64 -9.67 25.88
CA ASP A 120 7.35 -9.62 25.17
C ASP A 120 6.18 -9.47 26.19
N HIS A 121 6.31 -10.02 27.41
CA HIS A 121 5.34 -9.78 28.49
C HIS A 121 5.36 -8.34 28.99
N PHE A 122 6.55 -7.74 29.05
CA PHE A 122 6.66 -6.32 29.42
C PHE A 122 6.06 -5.42 28.32
N ASP A 123 6.21 -5.79 27.05
CA ASP A 123 5.56 -5.10 25.95
C ASP A 123 4.04 -5.20 26.03
N ALA A 124 3.51 -6.38 26.34
CA ALA A 124 2.08 -6.55 26.59
C ALA A 124 1.59 -5.70 27.78
N TYR A 125 2.37 -5.63 28.88
CA TYR A 125 2.05 -4.74 30.00
C TYR A 125 2.03 -3.26 29.58
N VAL A 126 3.04 -2.81 28.82
CA VAL A 126 3.11 -1.42 28.32
C VAL A 126 1.91 -1.09 27.44
N LEU A 127 1.48 -2.02 26.60
CA LEU A 127 0.27 -1.86 25.77
C LEU A 127 -0.98 -1.71 26.64
N ALA A 128 -1.16 -2.57 27.65
CA ALA A 128 -2.29 -2.53 28.58
C ALA A 128 -2.35 -1.21 29.35
N ASP A 129 -1.22 -0.81 29.96
CA ASP A 129 -1.13 0.42 30.74
C ASP A 129 -1.26 1.68 29.90
N THR A 130 -0.84 1.64 28.64
CA THR A 130 -1.05 2.74 27.69
C THR A 130 -2.53 2.94 27.40
N VAL A 131 -3.28 1.88 27.17
CA VAL A 131 -4.74 1.98 26.98
C VAL A 131 -5.38 2.57 28.25
N ARG A 132 -4.99 2.11 29.43
CA ARG A 132 -5.49 2.63 30.70
C ARG A 132 -5.23 4.13 30.88
N THR A 133 -3.99 4.60 30.59
CA THR A 133 -3.56 5.98 30.93
C THR A 133 -3.81 6.99 29.82
N ASP A 134 -3.67 6.59 28.55
CA ASP A 134 -3.69 7.47 27.40
C ASP A 134 -4.90 7.22 26.47
N ARG A 135 -5.93 6.49 26.92
CA ARG A 135 -7.12 6.14 26.14
C ARG A 135 -7.72 7.32 25.38
N HIS A 136 -7.82 8.47 26.04
CA HIS A 136 -8.39 9.71 25.45
C HIS A 136 -7.60 10.23 24.23
N ARG A 137 -6.38 9.75 24.00
CA ARG A 137 -5.51 10.07 22.86
C ARG A 137 -5.52 8.96 21.79
N LEU A 138 -6.08 7.81 22.12
CA LEU A 138 -6.14 6.65 21.23
C LEU A 138 -7.48 6.64 20.49
N THR A 139 -7.47 6.18 19.26
CA THR A 139 -8.68 5.96 18.47
C THR A 139 -8.92 4.45 18.37
N PRO A 140 -10.11 3.97 18.69
CA PRO A 140 -10.46 2.56 18.52
C PRO A 140 -10.23 2.12 17.07
N LEU A 141 -9.75 0.89 16.89
CA LEU A 141 -9.65 0.28 15.59
C LEU A 141 -11.06 0.06 15.02
N ALA A 142 -11.38 0.79 13.99
CA ALA A 142 -12.59 0.60 13.23
C ALA A 142 -12.23 -0.11 11.92
N PRO A 143 -12.64 -1.38 11.73
CA PRO A 143 -12.33 -2.13 10.53
C PRO A 143 -13.04 -1.55 9.31
N ASP A 144 -12.36 -1.62 8.18
CA ASP A 144 -13.01 -1.41 6.89
C ASP A 144 -13.94 -2.59 6.57
N THR A 145 -14.87 -2.40 5.65
CA THR A 145 -15.76 -3.48 5.20
C THR A 145 -14.99 -4.60 4.49
N PRO A 146 -15.50 -5.84 4.46
CA PRO A 146 -14.86 -6.96 3.76
C PRO A 146 -14.50 -6.66 2.30
N PRO A 147 -15.32 -5.97 1.48
CA PRO A 147 -14.93 -5.56 0.13
C PRO A 147 -13.66 -4.71 0.10
N THR A 148 -13.54 -3.72 0.98
CA THR A 148 -12.33 -2.87 1.07
C THR A 148 -11.12 -3.67 1.52
N VAL A 149 -11.27 -4.57 2.48
CA VAL A 149 -10.18 -5.43 2.96
C VAL A 149 -9.69 -6.34 1.83
N THR A 150 -10.61 -6.97 1.08
CA THR A 150 -10.28 -7.82 -0.08
C THR A 150 -9.56 -7.02 -1.16
N LEU A 151 -10.09 -5.85 -1.52
CA LEU A 151 -9.45 -4.95 -2.49
C LEU A 151 -8.03 -4.57 -2.06
N ARG A 152 -7.83 -4.27 -0.77
CA ARG A 152 -6.51 -3.93 -0.22
C ARG A 152 -5.52 -5.09 -0.36
N MET A 153 -5.95 -6.31 -0.08
CA MET A 153 -5.11 -7.50 -0.24
C MET A 153 -4.66 -7.66 -1.70
N SER A 154 -5.59 -7.58 -2.66
CA SER A 154 -5.30 -7.70 -4.09
C SER A 154 -4.37 -6.59 -4.58
N VAL A 155 -4.62 -5.34 -4.19
CA VAL A 155 -3.80 -4.17 -4.55
C VAL A 155 -2.37 -4.30 -4.03
N ARG A 156 -2.19 -4.72 -2.77
CA ARG A 156 -0.87 -4.90 -2.16
C ARG A 156 -0.12 -6.07 -2.78
N ALA A 157 -0.79 -7.22 -3.00
CA ALA A 157 -0.20 -8.36 -3.70
C ALA A 157 0.28 -7.97 -5.11
N ARG A 158 -0.54 -7.24 -5.86
CA ARG A 158 -0.12 -6.70 -7.17
C ARG A 158 1.11 -5.80 -7.04
N GLN A 159 1.18 -4.94 -6.03
CA GLN A 159 2.30 -4.03 -5.82
C GLN A 159 3.61 -4.81 -5.57
N ASP A 160 3.54 -5.88 -4.77
CA ASP A 160 4.68 -6.75 -4.49
C ASP A 160 5.17 -7.47 -5.74
N LEU A 161 4.24 -7.97 -6.58
CA LEU A 161 4.60 -8.59 -7.87
C LEU A 161 5.20 -7.57 -8.85
N VAL A 162 4.73 -6.33 -8.86
CA VAL A 162 5.33 -5.25 -9.66
C VAL A 162 6.76 -4.95 -9.19
N ALA A 163 6.99 -4.90 -7.88
CA ALA A 163 8.34 -4.72 -7.33
C ALA A 163 9.28 -5.88 -7.71
N ALA A 164 8.79 -7.13 -7.63
CA ALA A 164 9.54 -8.33 -8.05
C ALA A 164 9.86 -8.27 -9.56
N ARG A 165 8.89 -7.85 -10.40
CA ARG A 165 9.11 -7.66 -11.85
C ARG A 165 10.20 -6.64 -12.14
N VAL A 166 10.19 -5.51 -11.45
CA VAL A 166 11.23 -4.47 -11.62
C VAL A 166 12.60 -5.00 -11.20
N ALA A 167 12.68 -5.70 -10.07
CA ALA A 167 13.94 -6.29 -9.60
C ALA A 167 14.49 -7.32 -10.59
N MET A 168 13.65 -8.23 -11.08
CA MET A 168 14.03 -9.25 -12.06
C MET A 168 14.39 -8.62 -13.43
N GLY A 169 13.69 -7.55 -13.85
CA GLY A 169 14.04 -6.78 -15.04
C GLY A 169 15.44 -6.14 -14.95
N ASN A 170 15.80 -5.63 -13.78
CA ASN A 170 17.15 -5.12 -13.52
C ASN A 170 18.21 -6.22 -13.55
N GLN A 171 17.91 -7.41 -13.00
CA GLN A 171 18.78 -8.59 -13.09
C GLN A 171 18.98 -9.01 -14.55
N LEU A 172 17.89 -9.08 -15.34
CA LEU A 172 17.98 -9.39 -16.77
C LEU A 172 18.83 -8.36 -17.49
N ARG A 173 18.68 -7.07 -17.24
CA ARG A 173 19.50 -6.02 -17.83
C ARG A 173 20.98 -6.17 -17.50
N ALA A 174 21.31 -6.42 -16.25
CA ALA A 174 22.69 -6.65 -15.81
C ALA A 174 23.29 -7.90 -16.46
N HIS A 175 22.54 -8.97 -16.57
CA HIS A 175 22.95 -10.21 -17.25
C HIS A 175 23.20 -9.96 -18.75
N LEU A 176 22.26 -9.30 -19.44
CA LEU A 176 22.38 -8.99 -20.87
C LEU A 176 23.53 -8.04 -21.20
N ALA A 177 23.92 -7.16 -20.28
CA ALA A 177 25.09 -6.29 -20.48
C ALA A 177 26.38 -7.08 -20.75
N ILE A 178 26.43 -8.34 -20.30
CA ILE A 178 27.56 -9.26 -20.52
C ILE A 178 27.31 -10.19 -21.71
N VAL A 179 26.11 -10.75 -21.79
CA VAL A 179 25.81 -11.89 -22.70
C VAL A 179 25.34 -11.44 -24.07
N LEU A 180 24.56 -10.37 -24.11
CA LEU A 180 23.93 -9.86 -25.33
C LEU A 180 23.64 -8.34 -25.20
N PRO A 181 24.69 -7.50 -25.15
CA PRO A 181 24.52 -6.06 -24.95
C PRO A 181 23.58 -5.39 -25.95
N GLY A 182 23.56 -5.85 -27.20
CA GLY A 182 22.70 -5.34 -28.26
C GLY A 182 21.19 -5.56 -28.02
N ALA A 183 20.78 -6.42 -27.08
CA ALA A 183 19.38 -6.57 -26.73
C ALA A 183 18.89 -5.45 -25.79
N ILE A 184 19.81 -4.75 -25.12
CA ILE A 184 19.48 -3.64 -24.21
C ILE A 184 19.13 -2.41 -25.06
N GLY A 185 17.93 -1.86 -24.86
CA GLY A 185 17.45 -0.72 -25.63
C GLY A 185 17.01 -1.05 -27.08
N LEU A 186 17.03 -2.33 -27.47
CA LEU A 186 16.50 -2.75 -28.79
C LEU A 186 15.00 -2.43 -28.88
N PHE A 187 14.25 -2.65 -27.82
CA PHE A 187 12.87 -2.24 -27.66
C PHE A 187 12.75 -1.30 -26.45
N ARG A 188 11.58 -0.62 -26.33
CA ARG A 188 11.36 0.40 -25.31
C ARG A 188 11.62 -0.10 -23.88
N ASP A 189 11.05 -1.25 -23.55
CA ASP A 189 11.10 -1.78 -22.17
C ASP A 189 11.70 -3.19 -22.17
N ILE A 190 12.62 -3.45 -21.23
CA ILE A 190 13.37 -4.70 -21.14
C ILE A 190 12.45 -5.92 -20.84
N ASP A 191 11.35 -5.67 -20.18
CA ASP A 191 10.36 -6.68 -19.77
C ASP A 191 9.08 -6.63 -20.65
N SER A 192 9.10 -5.90 -21.77
CA SER A 192 7.98 -5.90 -22.71
C SER A 192 7.79 -7.27 -23.38
N ALA A 193 6.56 -7.58 -23.80
CA ALA A 193 6.25 -8.85 -24.46
C ALA A 193 7.17 -9.13 -25.66
N ILE A 194 7.46 -8.10 -26.47
CA ILE A 194 8.32 -8.23 -27.64
C ILE A 194 9.79 -8.49 -27.26
N THR A 195 10.29 -7.83 -26.20
CA THR A 195 11.67 -8.07 -25.71
C THR A 195 11.80 -9.50 -25.20
N LEU A 196 10.83 -9.95 -24.38
CA LEU A 196 10.85 -11.31 -23.84
C LEU A 196 10.73 -12.36 -24.97
N ALA A 197 9.87 -12.16 -25.96
CA ALA A 197 9.76 -13.01 -27.13
C ALA A 197 11.06 -13.05 -27.95
N PHE A 198 11.74 -11.88 -28.08
CA PHE A 198 13.04 -11.79 -28.76
C PHE A 198 14.10 -12.62 -28.01
N LEU A 199 14.23 -12.46 -26.73
CA LEU A 199 15.20 -13.17 -25.91
C LEU A 199 14.92 -14.69 -25.82
N THR A 200 13.64 -15.07 -25.86
CA THR A 200 13.25 -16.48 -25.97
C THR A 200 13.75 -17.09 -27.29
N ARG A 201 13.63 -16.36 -28.39
CA ARG A 201 14.02 -16.86 -29.73
C ARG A 201 15.52 -16.74 -29.99
N PHE A 202 16.16 -15.66 -29.48
CA PHE A 202 17.55 -15.30 -29.76
C PHE A 202 18.31 -15.06 -28.43
N PRO A 203 18.49 -16.09 -27.58
CA PRO A 203 19.09 -15.91 -26.25
C PRO A 203 20.62 -15.78 -26.25
N THR A 204 21.30 -15.94 -27.39
CA THR A 204 22.76 -15.90 -27.50
C THR A 204 23.24 -14.97 -28.62
N GLN A 205 24.47 -14.48 -28.50
CA GLN A 205 25.11 -13.67 -29.55
C GLN A 205 25.17 -14.43 -30.88
N ALA A 206 25.46 -15.74 -30.85
CA ALA A 206 25.51 -16.57 -32.07
C ALA A 206 24.16 -16.58 -32.81
N LYS A 207 23.03 -16.69 -32.08
CA LYS A 207 21.69 -16.63 -32.68
C LYS A 207 21.36 -15.26 -33.22
N VAL A 208 21.81 -14.20 -32.57
CA VAL A 208 21.63 -12.82 -33.03
C VAL A 208 22.48 -12.55 -34.28
N ASN A 209 23.71 -13.05 -34.34
CA ASN A 209 24.58 -12.91 -35.53
C ASN A 209 23.98 -13.57 -36.77
N TRP A 210 23.06 -14.54 -36.65
CA TRP A 210 22.35 -15.15 -37.77
C TRP A 210 21.26 -14.25 -38.35
N LEU A 211 20.84 -13.19 -37.61
CA LEU A 211 19.83 -12.25 -38.11
C LEU A 211 20.37 -11.40 -39.23
N THR A 212 19.58 -11.28 -40.29
CA THR A 212 19.68 -10.22 -41.31
C THR A 212 18.49 -9.27 -41.16
N PRO A 213 18.51 -8.06 -41.73
CA PRO A 213 17.35 -7.15 -41.69
C PRO A 213 16.05 -7.86 -42.13
N ARG A 214 16.10 -8.64 -43.22
CA ARG A 214 14.94 -9.37 -43.73
C ARG A 214 14.44 -10.46 -42.77
N ARG A 215 15.34 -11.19 -42.15
CA ARG A 215 14.97 -12.23 -41.13
C ARG A 215 14.36 -11.58 -39.90
N LEU A 216 14.91 -10.46 -39.45
CA LEU A 216 14.37 -9.71 -38.33
C LEU A 216 13.00 -9.15 -38.67
N GLU A 217 12.81 -8.59 -39.88
CA GLU A 217 11.52 -8.09 -40.35
C GLU A 217 10.45 -9.20 -40.33
N ASN A 218 10.77 -10.38 -40.88
CA ASN A 218 9.86 -11.52 -40.91
C ASN A 218 9.47 -11.96 -39.49
N TRP A 219 10.43 -12.00 -38.59
CA TRP A 219 10.16 -12.33 -37.18
C TRP A 219 9.28 -11.26 -36.51
N LEU A 220 9.55 -9.96 -36.69
CA LEU A 220 8.72 -8.85 -36.19
C LEU A 220 7.28 -8.95 -36.71
N ARG A 221 7.09 -9.30 -37.98
CA ARG A 221 5.75 -9.54 -38.55
C ARG A 221 5.04 -10.71 -37.88
N SER A 222 5.75 -11.82 -37.61
CA SER A 222 5.19 -12.96 -36.90
C SER A 222 4.74 -12.61 -35.47
N GLN A 223 5.42 -11.65 -34.83
CA GLN A 223 5.06 -11.11 -33.52
C GLN A 223 4.01 -9.98 -33.57
N ARG A 224 3.44 -9.67 -34.73
CA ARG A 224 2.51 -8.55 -34.95
C ARG A 224 3.06 -7.22 -34.44
N TYR A 225 4.37 -7.02 -34.59
CA TYR A 225 5.01 -5.78 -34.15
C TYR A 225 4.49 -4.58 -34.97
N PRO A 226 4.08 -3.45 -34.37
CA PRO A 226 3.36 -2.39 -35.06
C PRO A 226 4.11 -1.74 -36.25
N ASN A 227 5.46 -1.75 -36.20
CA ASN A 227 6.27 -1.19 -37.27
C ASN A 227 7.43 -2.10 -37.68
N PRO A 228 7.17 -3.22 -38.39
CA PRO A 228 8.22 -4.15 -38.83
C PRO A 228 9.24 -3.54 -39.81
N ARG A 229 8.90 -2.45 -40.50
CA ARG A 229 9.82 -1.73 -41.40
C ARG A 229 11.01 -1.07 -40.67
N ARG A 230 10.96 -0.98 -39.32
CA ARG A 230 12.11 -0.56 -38.51
C ARG A 230 13.18 -1.65 -38.35
N ALA A 231 13.03 -2.80 -39.00
CA ALA A 231 13.97 -3.94 -38.84
C ALA A 231 15.41 -3.56 -39.21
N GLU A 232 15.62 -2.69 -40.20
CA GLU A 232 16.96 -2.21 -40.55
C GLU A 232 17.61 -1.42 -39.42
N LEU A 233 16.86 -0.52 -38.77
CA LEU A 233 17.34 0.27 -37.64
C LEU A 233 17.63 -0.61 -36.42
N LEU A 234 16.73 -1.57 -36.12
CA LEU A 234 16.92 -2.52 -35.04
C LEU A 234 18.11 -3.46 -35.32
N HIS A 235 18.28 -3.88 -36.57
CA HIS A 235 19.43 -4.69 -36.94
C HIS A 235 20.73 -3.90 -36.85
N ALA A 236 20.76 -2.63 -37.29
CA ALA A 236 21.89 -1.74 -37.13
C ALA A 236 22.26 -1.51 -35.66
N HIS A 237 21.26 -1.37 -34.80
CA HIS A 237 21.47 -1.31 -33.33
C HIS A 237 22.15 -2.59 -32.81
N LEU A 238 21.68 -3.79 -33.20
CA LEU A 238 22.29 -5.06 -32.80
C LEU A 238 23.72 -5.20 -33.36
N ALA A 239 23.96 -4.82 -34.59
CA ALA A 239 25.26 -4.90 -35.24
C ALA A 239 26.29 -3.88 -34.70
N GLY A 240 25.83 -2.70 -34.28
CA GLY A 240 26.66 -1.65 -33.69
C GLY A 240 26.96 -1.82 -32.23
N ALA A 241 26.26 -2.71 -31.54
CA ALA A 241 26.50 -2.97 -30.10
C ALA A 241 27.80 -3.76 -29.87
N ALA A 242 28.34 -3.65 -28.66
CA ALA A 242 29.43 -4.52 -28.23
C ALA A 242 29.00 -6.00 -28.33
N ARG A 243 29.92 -6.86 -28.75
CA ARG A 243 29.64 -8.29 -28.86
C ARG A 243 29.54 -8.90 -27.45
N GLY A 244 28.52 -9.66 -27.21
CA GLY A 244 28.39 -10.49 -26.03
C GLY A 244 29.40 -11.65 -26.03
N THR A 245 29.45 -12.37 -24.92
CA THR A 245 30.35 -13.51 -24.76
C THR A 245 29.97 -14.68 -25.68
N THR A 246 30.96 -15.24 -26.34
CA THR A 246 30.84 -16.40 -27.24
C THR A 246 31.62 -17.60 -26.72
N ASP A 247 31.97 -17.61 -25.44
CA ASP A 247 32.81 -18.59 -24.77
C ASP A 247 32.10 -19.95 -24.54
N PRO A 248 32.82 -20.99 -24.01
CA PRO A 248 32.23 -22.28 -23.67
C PRO A 248 31.06 -22.22 -22.67
N GLN A 249 30.85 -21.07 -21.99
CA GLN A 249 29.76 -20.82 -21.03
C GLN A 249 28.47 -20.28 -21.71
N ALA A 250 28.46 -20.12 -23.03
CA ALA A 250 27.33 -19.55 -23.77
C ALA A 250 26.01 -20.30 -23.50
N ASP A 251 26.04 -21.65 -23.39
CA ASP A 251 24.84 -22.45 -23.11
C ASP A 251 24.31 -22.22 -21.68
N THR A 252 25.20 -22.16 -20.70
CA THR A 252 24.82 -21.82 -19.32
C THR A 252 24.20 -20.42 -19.24
N ARG A 253 24.78 -19.47 -19.93
CA ARG A 253 24.29 -18.09 -19.98
C ARG A 253 22.94 -18.01 -20.71
N ALA A 254 22.74 -18.79 -21.78
CA ALA A 254 21.44 -18.90 -22.45
C ALA A 254 20.36 -19.48 -21.51
N HIS A 255 20.70 -20.46 -20.69
CA HIS A 255 19.82 -21.01 -19.67
C HIS A 255 19.42 -19.95 -18.64
N ILE A 256 20.38 -19.14 -18.15
CA ILE A 256 20.09 -18.04 -17.21
C ILE A 256 19.15 -17.01 -17.88
N THR A 257 19.43 -16.64 -19.13
CA THR A 257 18.52 -15.75 -19.88
C THR A 257 17.11 -16.33 -19.96
N ALA A 258 16.98 -17.61 -20.30
CA ALA A 258 15.68 -18.28 -20.41
C ALA A 258 14.94 -18.32 -19.07
N ALA A 259 15.63 -18.60 -17.97
CA ALA A 259 15.05 -18.61 -16.63
C ALA A 259 14.51 -17.21 -16.21
N LEU A 260 15.30 -16.15 -16.44
CA LEU A 260 14.88 -14.78 -16.15
C LEU A 260 13.69 -14.35 -17.03
N VAL A 261 13.70 -14.70 -18.31
CA VAL A 261 12.60 -14.43 -19.25
C VAL A 261 11.33 -15.14 -18.81
N ALA A 262 11.41 -16.44 -18.46
CA ALA A 262 10.24 -17.20 -17.99
C ALA A 262 9.66 -16.62 -16.70
N GLY A 263 10.51 -16.24 -15.75
CA GLY A 263 10.09 -15.56 -14.52
C GLY A 263 9.37 -14.25 -14.79
N LEU A 264 9.90 -13.42 -15.68
CA LEU A 264 9.27 -12.13 -16.07
C LEU A 264 7.94 -12.36 -16.80
N GLN A 265 7.83 -13.37 -17.66
CA GLN A 265 6.58 -13.74 -18.33
C GLN A 265 5.52 -14.16 -17.32
N SER A 266 5.89 -15.00 -16.35
CA SER A 266 4.99 -15.42 -15.27
C SER A 266 4.51 -14.23 -14.44
N LEU A 267 5.44 -13.35 -13.99
CA LEU A 267 5.08 -12.16 -13.24
C LEU A 267 4.11 -11.25 -14.00
N ARG A 268 4.34 -11.05 -15.30
CA ARG A 268 3.43 -10.24 -16.14
C ARG A 268 2.03 -10.86 -16.20
N THR A 269 1.93 -12.18 -16.36
CA THR A 269 0.64 -12.88 -16.41
C THR A 269 -0.11 -12.74 -15.08
N GLN A 270 0.57 -12.94 -13.95
CA GLN A 270 -0.04 -12.84 -12.64
C GLN A 270 -0.43 -11.39 -12.28
N ILE A 271 0.38 -10.40 -12.67
CA ILE A 271 0.03 -8.98 -12.51
C ILE A 271 -1.23 -8.65 -13.31
N ALA A 272 -1.34 -9.10 -14.56
CA ALA A 272 -2.52 -8.86 -15.38
C ALA A 272 -3.78 -9.48 -14.78
N ALA A 273 -3.70 -10.73 -14.30
CA ALA A 273 -4.81 -11.40 -13.63
C ALA A 273 -5.28 -10.63 -12.38
N LEU A 274 -4.33 -10.16 -11.55
CA LEU A 274 -4.69 -9.32 -10.39
C LEU A 274 -5.27 -7.96 -10.81
N GLU A 275 -4.83 -7.38 -11.92
CA GLU A 275 -5.39 -6.13 -12.44
C GLU A 275 -6.85 -6.30 -12.87
N ASP A 276 -7.18 -7.43 -13.49
CA ASP A 276 -8.55 -7.78 -13.87
C ASP A 276 -9.42 -8.00 -12.61
N ASP A 277 -8.93 -8.76 -11.63
CA ASP A 277 -9.63 -8.97 -10.36
C ASP A 277 -9.88 -7.66 -9.60
N ILE A 278 -8.86 -6.81 -9.49
CA ILE A 278 -8.96 -5.49 -8.87
C ILE A 278 -10.00 -4.64 -9.60
N GLY A 279 -10.03 -4.70 -10.93
CA GLY A 279 -11.03 -4.01 -11.74
C GLY A 279 -12.46 -4.43 -11.40
N GLN A 280 -12.69 -5.75 -11.27
CA GLN A 280 -14.00 -6.28 -10.88
C GLN A 280 -14.39 -5.91 -9.45
N GLN A 281 -13.47 -6.04 -8.50
CA GLN A 281 -13.69 -5.64 -7.11
C GLN A 281 -14.02 -4.16 -6.99
N LEU A 282 -13.30 -3.29 -7.71
CA LEU A 282 -13.57 -1.86 -7.72
C LEU A 282 -14.95 -1.54 -8.31
N LEU A 283 -15.32 -2.20 -9.41
CA LEU A 283 -16.60 -1.92 -10.12
C LEU A 283 -17.82 -2.10 -9.21
N VAL A 284 -17.79 -3.08 -8.31
CA VAL A 284 -18.90 -3.38 -7.40
C VAL A 284 -18.78 -2.69 -6.03
N HIS A 285 -17.69 -1.96 -5.79
CA HIS A 285 -17.46 -1.32 -4.50
C HIS A 285 -18.32 -0.06 -4.34
N PRO A 286 -19.03 0.14 -3.21
CA PRO A 286 -19.91 1.30 -3.01
C PRO A 286 -19.23 2.65 -3.20
N ASP A 287 -17.98 2.77 -2.78
CA ASP A 287 -17.18 4.01 -2.86
C ASP A 287 -16.40 4.16 -4.19
N ALA A 288 -16.54 3.24 -5.14
CA ALA A 288 -15.77 3.25 -6.39
C ALA A 288 -15.84 4.60 -7.12
N GLN A 289 -17.06 5.16 -7.22
CA GLN A 289 -17.30 6.39 -7.97
C GLN A 289 -16.54 7.59 -7.39
N ILE A 290 -16.31 7.63 -6.08
CA ILE A 290 -15.55 8.71 -5.42
C ILE A 290 -14.12 8.77 -5.99
N PHE A 291 -13.47 7.61 -6.14
CA PHE A 291 -12.08 7.54 -6.54
C PHE A 291 -11.89 7.47 -8.06
N THR A 292 -12.82 6.86 -8.79
CA THR A 292 -12.76 6.80 -10.26
C THR A 292 -13.08 8.14 -10.92
N SER A 293 -13.82 9.03 -10.26
CA SER A 293 -14.10 10.40 -10.74
C SER A 293 -12.90 11.33 -10.70
N LEU A 294 -11.84 10.97 -9.94
CA LEU A 294 -10.65 11.80 -9.83
C LEU A 294 -9.89 11.87 -11.16
N PRO A 295 -9.37 13.05 -11.55
CA PRO A 295 -8.73 13.22 -12.85
C PRO A 295 -7.51 12.33 -12.99
N LYS A 296 -7.48 11.54 -14.07
CA LYS A 296 -6.38 10.60 -14.37
C LYS A 296 -6.17 9.46 -13.36
N ALA A 297 -7.14 9.22 -12.48
CA ALA A 297 -7.01 8.11 -11.52
C ALA A 297 -6.94 6.74 -12.25
N GLY A 298 -7.80 6.53 -13.24
CA GLY A 298 -7.93 5.22 -13.88
C GLY A 298 -8.27 4.12 -12.86
N THR A 299 -8.44 2.90 -13.31
CA THR A 299 -8.86 1.78 -12.44
C THR A 299 -7.86 1.51 -11.32
N MET A 300 -6.58 1.37 -11.65
CA MET A 300 -5.57 0.92 -10.67
C MET A 300 -5.25 1.96 -9.60
N ARG A 301 -5.17 3.24 -9.96
CA ARG A 301 -4.94 4.31 -8.96
C ARG A 301 -6.15 4.54 -8.10
N ALA A 302 -7.36 4.52 -8.69
CA ALA A 302 -8.61 4.61 -7.94
C ALA A 302 -8.75 3.48 -6.93
N ALA A 303 -8.52 2.23 -7.34
CA ALA A 303 -8.53 1.06 -6.47
C ALA A 303 -7.48 1.18 -5.35
N ARG A 304 -6.28 1.64 -5.69
CA ARG A 304 -5.20 1.80 -4.71
C ARG A 304 -5.51 2.89 -3.69
N LEU A 305 -6.05 4.02 -4.11
CA LEU A 305 -6.48 5.09 -3.20
C LEU A 305 -7.58 4.62 -2.26
N LEU A 306 -8.63 3.98 -2.81
CA LEU A 306 -9.72 3.41 -2.02
C LEU A 306 -9.20 2.36 -1.03
N ALA A 307 -8.39 1.43 -1.48
CA ALA A 307 -7.83 0.36 -0.66
C ALA A 307 -7.02 0.89 0.53
N GLU A 308 -6.21 1.93 0.35
CA GLU A 308 -5.33 2.45 1.40
C GLU A 308 -6.00 3.51 2.29
N ILE A 309 -6.95 4.28 1.78
CA ILE A 309 -7.78 5.20 2.57
C ILE A 309 -8.81 4.40 3.37
N GLY A 310 -9.43 3.41 2.76
CA GLY A 310 -10.48 2.60 3.36
C GLY A 310 -11.86 3.23 3.20
N ASP A 311 -12.87 2.53 3.72
CA ASP A 311 -14.27 2.97 3.73
C ASP A 311 -14.82 3.25 5.14
N CYS A 312 -14.03 3.07 6.16
CA CYS A 312 -14.37 3.45 7.52
C CYS A 312 -14.12 4.95 7.78
N ARG A 313 -15.19 5.78 7.69
CA ARG A 313 -15.12 7.25 7.81
C ARG A 313 -14.58 7.73 9.16
N SER A 314 -14.87 7.01 10.22
CA SER A 314 -14.39 7.36 11.57
C SER A 314 -12.88 7.25 11.74
N ARG A 315 -12.19 6.52 10.85
CA ARG A 315 -10.73 6.40 10.84
C ARG A 315 -10.02 7.75 10.64
N PHE A 316 -10.63 8.63 9.85
CA PHE A 316 -10.09 9.96 9.56
C PHE A 316 -11.14 11.05 9.83
N PRO A 317 -11.39 11.40 11.10
CA PRO A 317 -12.38 12.43 11.45
C PRO A 317 -12.02 13.82 10.92
N THR A 318 -10.76 14.04 10.57
CA THR A 318 -10.28 15.30 9.99
C THR A 318 -9.37 15.06 8.79
N PRO A 319 -9.32 15.95 7.81
CA PRO A 319 -8.40 15.82 6.69
C PRO A 319 -6.93 15.87 7.11
N GLN A 320 -6.62 16.50 8.27
CA GLN A 320 -5.28 16.53 8.86
C GLN A 320 -4.82 15.14 9.31
N ALA A 321 -5.72 14.31 9.84
CA ALA A 321 -5.42 12.92 10.21
C ALA A 321 -4.98 12.13 8.98
N LEU A 322 -5.74 12.20 7.88
CA LEU A 322 -5.42 11.54 6.62
C LEU A 322 -4.11 12.05 6.00
N THR A 323 -3.93 13.38 5.91
CA THR A 323 -2.71 13.97 5.32
C THR A 323 -1.45 13.68 6.15
N SER A 324 -1.60 13.56 7.47
CA SER A 324 -0.49 13.21 8.36
C SER A 324 -0.09 11.75 8.23
N LEU A 325 -1.06 10.83 8.18
CA LEU A 325 -0.80 9.40 7.98
C LEU A 325 -0.16 9.14 6.60
N ALA A 326 -0.65 9.81 5.56
CA ALA A 326 -0.06 9.75 4.21
C ALA A 326 1.32 10.42 4.11
N GLY A 327 1.76 11.15 5.14
CA GLY A 327 3.03 11.88 5.14
C GLY A 327 3.10 13.04 4.15
N ALA A 328 1.95 13.54 3.74
CA ALA A 328 1.85 14.74 2.91
C ALA A 328 2.01 16.04 3.73
N THR A 329 1.83 15.97 5.05
CA THR A 329 2.09 17.06 5.99
C THR A 329 3.49 16.96 6.56
N PRO A 330 4.27 18.07 6.61
CA PRO A 330 5.61 18.04 7.18
C PRO A 330 5.58 17.78 8.69
N SER A 331 6.73 17.36 9.22
CA SER A 331 6.98 17.29 10.67
C SER A 331 7.66 18.58 11.10
N THR A 332 7.08 19.26 12.08
CA THR A 332 7.69 20.46 12.69
C THR A 332 8.29 20.07 14.04
N ARG A 333 9.55 20.45 14.24
CA ARG A 333 10.24 20.34 15.54
C ARG A 333 10.59 21.75 15.99
N GLN A 334 10.16 22.10 17.18
CA GLN A 334 10.44 23.41 17.77
C GLN A 334 11.12 23.20 19.12
N SER A 335 12.25 23.84 19.30
CA SER A 335 12.97 23.84 20.57
C SER A 335 13.50 25.26 20.80
N GLY A 336 12.98 25.93 21.81
CA GLY A 336 13.27 27.34 22.07
C GLY A 336 12.97 28.22 20.86
N LYS A 337 13.98 28.94 20.37
CA LYS A 337 13.88 29.84 19.20
C LYS A 337 14.05 29.13 17.84
N VAL A 338 14.39 27.84 17.84
CA VAL A 338 14.67 27.08 16.60
C VAL A 338 13.44 26.30 16.18
N THR A 339 12.95 26.56 14.98
CA THR A 339 11.87 25.78 14.35
C THR A 339 12.41 25.09 13.11
N VAL A 340 12.39 23.76 13.08
CA VAL A 340 12.81 22.95 11.95
C VAL A 340 11.60 22.25 11.37
N VAL A 341 11.33 22.51 10.08
CA VAL A 341 10.28 21.85 9.30
C VAL A 341 10.94 20.81 8.40
N GLY A 342 10.62 19.55 8.62
CA GLY A 342 11.25 18.43 7.94
C GLY A 342 10.27 17.41 7.35
N PHE A 343 10.86 16.45 6.67
CA PHE A 343 10.12 15.33 6.11
C PHE A 343 9.56 14.43 7.23
N ARG A 344 8.29 14.03 7.09
CA ARG A 344 7.64 13.12 8.04
C ARG A 344 7.97 11.67 7.66
N TRP A 345 8.73 10.98 8.51
CA TRP A 345 9.14 9.59 8.29
C TRP A 345 8.12 8.56 8.83
N ALA A 346 7.50 8.86 9.97
CA ALA A 346 6.50 8.00 10.60
C ALA A 346 5.15 8.14 9.88
N VAL A 347 4.89 7.27 8.93
CA VAL A 347 3.74 7.31 8.01
C VAL A 347 3.37 5.92 7.52
N ASP A 348 2.16 5.78 7.00
CA ASP A 348 1.79 4.64 6.18
C ASP A 348 2.43 4.77 4.78
N LYS A 349 3.37 3.88 4.49
CA LYS A 349 4.12 3.91 3.22
C LYS A 349 3.26 3.52 2.02
N GLN A 350 2.27 2.66 2.21
CA GLN A 350 1.37 2.21 1.15
C GLN A 350 0.42 3.35 0.76
N LEU A 351 -0.19 3.99 1.74
CA LEU A 351 -1.03 5.17 1.53
C LEU A 351 -0.23 6.31 0.89
N ARG A 352 0.99 6.60 1.40
CA ARG A 352 1.88 7.60 0.79
C ARG A 352 2.14 7.28 -0.68
N GLY A 353 2.50 6.03 -0.99
CA GLY A 353 2.77 5.59 -2.35
C GLY A 353 1.57 5.76 -3.27
N ALA A 354 0.36 5.41 -2.80
CA ALA A 354 -0.87 5.56 -3.57
C ALA A 354 -1.17 7.02 -3.91
N VAL A 355 -1.07 7.90 -2.90
CA VAL A 355 -1.36 9.33 -3.08
C VAL A 355 -0.31 10.03 -3.93
N MET A 356 0.98 9.70 -3.75
CA MET A 356 2.06 10.28 -4.54
C MET A 356 2.00 9.87 -6.00
N ASP A 357 1.65 8.62 -6.31
CA ASP A 357 1.46 8.13 -7.68
C ASP A 357 0.29 8.85 -8.36
N PHE A 358 -0.86 8.96 -7.69
CA PHE A 358 -1.99 9.72 -8.21
C PHE A 358 -1.68 11.19 -8.43
N ALA A 359 -1.13 11.87 -7.40
CA ALA A 359 -0.83 13.30 -7.47
C ALA A 359 0.20 13.61 -8.56
N GLY A 360 1.23 12.76 -8.68
CA GLY A 360 2.29 12.92 -9.68
C GLY A 360 1.78 12.88 -11.11
N ASP A 361 0.70 12.17 -11.39
CA ASP A 361 0.13 12.08 -12.74
C ASP A 361 -1.06 13.06 -12.96
N SER A 362 -1.72 13.48 -11.90
CA SER A 362 -2.92 14.34 -11.95
C SER A 362 -2.67 15.71 -12.59
N HIS A 363 -1.45 16.26 -12.45
CA HIS A 363 -1.11 17.57 -13.01
C HIS A 363 -1.04 17.58 -14.55
N HIS A 364 -1.02 16.42 -15.20
CA HIS A 364 -1.11 16.33 -16.65
C HIS A 364 -2.55 16.43 -17.17
N ALA A 365 -3.56 16.32 -16.33
CA ALA A 365 -4.96 16.27 -16.74
C ALA A 365 -5.88 17.25 -16.00
N ASN A 366 -5.37 17.95 -14.99
CA ASN A 366 -6.15 18.91 -14.22
C ASN A 366 -5.40 20.24 -14.11
N PRO A 367 -5.95 21.36 -14.63
CA PRO A 367 -5.31 22.67 -14.64
C PRO A 367 -4.94 23.20 -13.25
N TRP A 368 -5.79 22.99 -12.25
CA TRP A 368 -5.49 23.38 -10.86
C TRP A 368 -4.32 22.58 -10.29
N ALA A 369 -4.27 21.28 -10.55
CA ALA A 369 -3.16 20.46 -10.12
C ALA A 369 -1.85 20.86 -10.82
N ALA A 370 -1.91 21.19 -12.12
CA ALA A 370 -0.79 21.73 -12.87
C ALA A 370 -0.28 23.05 -12.30
N ASP A 371 -1.18 24.00 -12.01
CA ASP A 371 -0.83 25.28 -11.42
C ASP A 371 -0.11 25.12 -10.08
N LEU A 372 -0.64 24.31 -9.16
CA LEU A 372 0.00 24.03 -7.87
C LEU A 372 1.37 23.38 -8.02
N TYR A 373 1.48 22.38 -8.91
CA TYR A 373 2.73 21.68 -9.15
C TYR A 373 3.79 22.63 -9.72
N TRP A 374 3.48 23.38 -10.78
CA TRP A 374 4.43 24.27 -11.44
C TRP A 374 4.80 25.47 -10.56
N LYS A 375 3.86 26.05 -9.78
CA LYS A 375 4.17 27.05 -8.77
C LYS A 375 5.18 26.55 -7.73
N ALA A 376 5.10 25.28 -7.32
CA ALA A 376 6.08 24.69 -6.43
C ALA A 376 7.44 24.51 -7.13
N ARG A 377 7.45 24.04 -8.38
CA ARG A 377 8.67 23.89 -9.20
C ARG A 377 9.39 25.23 -9.41
N HIS A 378 8.67 26.29 -9.77
CA HIS A 378 9.23 27.63 -9.95
C HIS A 378 9.79 28.23 -8.64
N ARG A 379 9.29 27.80 -7.48
CA ARG A 379 9.87 28.14 -6.17
C ARG A 379 11.10 27.28 -5.80
N GLY A 380 11.68 26.57 -6.76
CA GLY A 380 12.89 25.76 -6.57
C GLY A 380 12.66 24.41 -5.87
N LYS A 381 11.41 23.95 -5.74
CA LYS A 381 11.16 22.61 -5.18
C LYS A 381 11.46 21.53 -6.22
N ASP A 382 12.12 20.44 -5.81
CA ASP A 382 12.29 19.27 -6.67
C ASP A 382 10.96 18.61 -7.01
N HIS A 383 10.97 17.65 -7.95
CA HIS A 383 9.77 16.93 -8.38
C HIS A 383 9.05 16.25 -7.21
N SER A 384 9.79 15.55 -6.36
CA SER A 384 9.22 14.81 -5.23
C SER A 384 8.56 15.73 -4.20
N HIS A 385 9.13 16.91 -3.95
CA HIS A 385 8.56 17.90 -3.04
C HIS A 385 7.33 18.58 -3.66
N ALA A 386 7.39 18.96 -4.93
CA ALA A 386 6.23 19.55 -5.63
C ALA A 386 5.05 18.58 -5.69
N THR A 387 5.31 17.30 -5.99
CA THR A 387 4.29 16.24 -5.95
C THR A 387 3.70 16.08 -4.56
N ARG A 388 4.50 16.20 -3.49
CA ARG A 388 4.02 16.10 -2.10
C ARG A 388 3.11 17.26 -1.69
N ILE A 389 3.44 18.48 -2.16
CA ILE A 389 2.57 19.65 -1.98
C ILE A 389 1.22 19.42 -2.66
N LEU A 390 1.25 18.92 -3.89
CA LEU A 390 0.04 18.61 -4.65
C LEU A 390 -0.74 17.45 -4.00
N ALA A 391 -0.06 16.41 -3.54
CA ALA A 391 -0.65 15.27 -2.83
C ALA A 391 -1.41 15.72 -1.57
N ARG A 392 -0.85 16.66 -0.79
CA ARG A 392 -1.54 17.24 0.35
C ARG A 392 -2.82 17.97 -0.07
N ALA A 393 -2.77 18.75 -1.13
CA ALA A 393 -3.94 19.49 -1.61
C ALA A 393 -5.04 18.53 -2.11
N TRP A 394 -4.66 17.48 -2.85
CA TRP A 394 -5.60 16.44 -3.27
C TRP A 394 -6.21 15.68 -2.10
N LEU A 395 -5.46 15.36 -1.08
CA LEU A 395 -5.99 14.66 0.10
C LEU A 395 -7.08 15.45 0.82
N LEU A 396 -7.05 16.79 0.82
CA LEU A 396 -8.13 17.62 1.36
C LEU A 396 -9.40 17.46 0.52
N VAL A 397 -9.26 17.45 -0.82
CA VAL A 397 -10.38 17.26 -1.76
C VAL A 397 -10.94 15.85 -1.64
N ILE A 398 -10.06 14.84 -1.71
CA ILE A 398 -10.45 13.42 -1.60
C ILE A 398 -11.15 13.16 -0.26
N TRP A 399 -10.62 13.67 0.85
CA TRP A 399 -11.24 13.52 2.17
C TRP A 399 -12.67 14.09 2.19
N ARG A 400 -12.89 15.24 1.59
CA ARG A 400 -14.22 15.85 1.53
C ARG A 400 -15.19 15.02 0.69
N CYS A 401 -14.80 14.63 -0.53
CA CYS A 401 -15.59 13.74 -1.38
C CYS A 401 -15.92 12.41 -0.66
N TRP A 402 -14.92 11.84 0.00
CA TRP A 402 -15.05 10.58 0.72
C TRP A 402 -15.96 10.69 1.96
N GLN A 403 -15.87 11.77 2.75
CA GLN A 403 -16.78 11.98 3.89
C GLN A 403 -18.22 12.24 3.46
N ASP A 404 -18.42 12.97 2.36
CA ASP A 404 -19.75 13.30 1.85
C ASP A 404 -20.36 12.19 0.99
N HIS A 405 -19.63 11.09 0.73
CA HIS A 405 -20.01 10.03 -0.22
C HIS A 405 -20.31 10.55 -1.64
N GLU A 406 -19.62 11.59 -2.09
CA GLU A 406 -19.84 12.23 -3.38
C GLU A 406 -18.63 12.07 -4.31
N ALA A 407 -18.91 11.90 -5.61
CA ALA A 407 -17.89 11.94 -6.63
C ALA A 407 -17.22 13.31 -6.71
N TYR A 408 -15.95 13.34 -7.18
CA TYR A 408 -15.27 14.60 -7.45
C TYR A 408 -15.95 15.33 -8.61
N ASP A 409 -16.36 16.58 -8.35
CA ASP A 409 -16.94 17.49 -9.33
C ASP A 409 -16.08 18.75 -9.43
N PRO A 410 -15.45 19.01 -10.59
CA PRO A 410 -14.70 20.27 -10.81
C PRO A 410 -15.54 21.53 -10.61
N ALA A 411 -16.85 21.48 -10.88
CA ALA A 411 -17.75 22.63 -10.69
C ALA A 411 -17.95 23.00 -9.22
N ARG A 412 -17.76 22.07 -8.31
CA ARG A 412 -17.83 22.30 -6.84
C ARG A 412 -16.47 22.58 -6.22
N HIS A 413 -15.38 22.43 -6.96
CA HIS A 413 -14.01 22.62 -6.48
C HIS A 413 -13.64 24.12 -6.54
N ARG A 414 -13.87 24.85 -5.47
CA ARG A 414 -13.69 26.31 -5.40
C ARG A 414 -12.33 26.80 -5.90
N ALA A 415 -11.24 26.15 -5.52
CA ALA A 415 -9.90 26.53 -5.94
C ALA A 415 -9.69 26.32 -7.47
N TYR A 416 -10.33 25.32 -8.06
CA TYR A 416 -10.34 25.12 -9.51
C TYR A 416 -11.15 26.23 -10.21
N GLN A 417 -12.34 26.57 -9.69
CA GLN A 417 -13.17 27.65 -10.21
C GLN A 417 -12.47 29.02 -10.14
N THR A 418 -11.81 29.30 -9.01
CA THR A 418 -11.02 30.55 -8.86
C THR A 418 -9.93 30.66 -9.93
N LEU A 419 -9.23 29.54 -10.22
CA LEU A 419 -8.21 29.53 -11.26
C LEU A 419 -8.80 29.79 -12.64
N GLN A 420 -9.92 29.15 -12.99
CA GLN A 420 -10.58 29.36 -14.30
C GLN A 420 -10.99 30.81 -14.49
N ASN A 421 -11.58 31.44 -13.46
CA ASN A 421 -12.00 32.84 -13.49
C ASN A 421 -10.84 33.86 -13.56
N THR A 422 -9.61 33.42 -13.19
CA THR A 422 -8.40 34.26 -13.28
C THR A 422 -7.73 34.18 -14.65
N VAL A 423 -7.96 33.10 -15.38
CA VAL A 423 -7.37 32.84 -16.72
C VAL A 423 -8.30 33.27 -17.87
N ALA A 424 -9.62 33.40 -17.59
CA ALA A 424 -10.62 33.98 -18.50
C ALA A 424 -10.61 35.51 -18.42
#